data_070ddafa5d4d868ae46aef0f94812d66
#
_entry.id   070ddafa5d4d868ae46aef0f94812d66
#
_cell.length_a   1.000
_cell.length_b   1.000
_cell.length_c   1.000
_cell.angle_alpha   90.00
_cell.angle_beta   90.00
_cell.angle_gamma   90.00
#
_symmetry.space_group_name_H-M   'P 1'
#
loop_
_entity.id
_entity.type
_entity.pdbx_description
1 polymer ?
#
loop_
_entity_poly.entity_id
_entity_poly.type
_entity_poly.pdbx_seq_one_letter_code
_entity_poly.pdbx_strand_id
1 'polypeptide(L)'
;MTGPLVTLEVHDTLLAARRAGEAALECSLDLGRSTTTVEAGEDAWTWQGQRYPYLETCKGRTIYYWTGAQFEPVARFSGSLIKLVPTGWGPPTFEIDGIKMLPTSQVSPYEDARHKVALIQPRGKVVLDTCGGLGYFAAWCLEGRAARVLSWEKSADVLWLRSLNPWSPPPDEALSLVHGDVVEGIGTLPDGSVDAALHDPPRFGIAGELYSLTFYQELARVLRRKGRLFHYTGSPNALTSGRDVPREVARRLREAGFDVEPSGDGVLAIRR
;
A
#
# COMPACT_ATOMS: atom_id res chain seq x y z
N MET A 1 -12.16 10.44 -12.36
CA MET A 1 -12.23 8.96 -12.45
C MET A 1 -10.98 8.51 -13.17
N THR A 2 -10.24 7.60 -12.60
CA THR A 2 -9.13 6.93 -13.31
C THR A 2 -9.73 6.09 -14.44
N GLY A 3 -9.15 6.15 -15.65
CA GLY A 3 -9.56 5.30 -16.78
C GLY A 3 -9.37 3.81 -16.47
N PRO A 4 -9.66 2.93 -17.45
CA PRO A 4 -9.55 1.48 -17.26
C PRO A 4 -8.10 1.07 -17.02
N LEU A 5 -7.93 0.07 -16.17
CA LEU A 5 -6.65 -0.62 -15.95
C LEU A 5 -6.67 -1.97 -16.67
N VAL A 6 -5.65 -2.22 -17.47
CA VAL A 6 -5.52 -3.45 -18.26
C VAL A 6 -4.35 -4.29 -17.73
N THR A 7 -4.67 -5.52 -17.32
CA THR A 7 -3.70 -6.57 -16.99
C THR A 7 -3.62 -7.57 -18.13
N LEU A 8 -2.67 -8.52 -18.10
CA LEU A 8 -2.60 -9.61 -19.10
C LEU A 8 -3.92 -10.38 -19.16
N GLU A 9 -4.54 -10.70 -18.04
CA GLU A 9 -5.82 -11.41 -17.97
C GLU A 9 -6.93 -10.63 -18.70
N VAL A 10 -7.07 -9.34 -18.43
CA VAL A 10 -8.04 -8.46 -19.12
C VAL A 10 -7.74 -8.37 -20.61
N HIS A 11 -6.47 -8.20 -20.97
CA HIS A 11 -6.04 -8.14 -22.38
C HIS A 11 -6.40 -9.44 -23.13
N ASP A 12 -6.10 -10.60 -22.57
CA ASP A 12 -6.37 -11.89 -23.18
C ASP A 12 -7.88 -12.13 -23.32
N THR A 13 -8.68 -11.74 -22.34
CA THR A 13 -10.14 -11.81 -22.36
C THR A 13 -10.72 -10.92 -23.45
N LEU A 14 -10.25 -9.66 -23.57
CA LEU A 14 -10.66 -8.73 -24.64
C LEU A 14 -10.32 -9.28 -26.03
N LEU A 15 -9.12 -9.82 -26.20
CA LEU A 15 -8.72 -10.42 -27.51
C LEU A 15 -9.48 -11.71 -27.82
N ALA A 16 -9.83 -12.50 -26.84
CA ALA A 16 -10.64 -13.71 -27.03
C ALA A 16 -12.05 -13.35 -27.51
N ALA A 17 -12.72 -12.40 -26.87
CA ALA A 17 -14.03 -11.90 -27.26
C ALA A 17 -14.01 -11.31 -28.68
N ARG A 18 -13.01 -10.49 -29.03
CA ARG A 18 -12.80 -9.97 -30.38
C ARG A 18 -12.70 -11.09 -31.42
N ARG A 19 -11.90 -12.12 -31.16
CA ARG A 19 -11.72 -13.26 -32.09
C ARG A 19 -12.98 -14.10 -32.25
N ALA A 20 -13.76 -14.23 -31.17
CA ALA A 20 -15.03 -14.96 -31.19
C ALA A 20 -16.19 -14.15 -31.82
N GLY A 21 -15.99 -12.85 -32.12
CA GLY A 21 -17.04 -11.97 -32.61
C GLY A 21 -18.12 -11.67 -31.56
N GLU A 22 -17.78 -11.77 -30.27
CA GLU A 22 -18.68 -11.45 -29.17
C GLU A 22 -18.89 -9.94 -29.10
N ALA A 23 -20.16 -9.51 -29.03
CA ALA A 23 -20.48 -8.08 -28.99
C ALA A 23 -20.14 -7.44 -27.62
N ALA A 24 -20.17 -8.23 -26.55
CA ALA A 24 -19.89 -7.75 -25.20
C ALA A 24 -19.30 -8.88 -24.33
N LEU A 25 -18.53 -8.48 -23.31
CA LEU A 25 -17.94 -9.40 -22.32
C LEU A 25 -17.94 -8.75 -20.94
N GLU A 26 -17.84 -9.56 -19.91
CA GLU A 26 -17.62 -9.11 -18.54
C GLU A 26 -16.14 -9.23 -18.17
N CYS A 27 -15.58 -8.17 -17.59
CA CYS A 27 -14.22 -8.16 -17.05
C CYS A 27 -14.09 -7.14 -15.91
N SER A 28 -12.94 -7.14 -15.24
CA SER A 28 -12.61 -6.12 -14.23
C SER A 28 -11.58 -5.15 -14.79
N LEU A 29 -11.94 -3.88 -14.83
CA LEU A 29 -11.06 -2.78 -15.25
C LEU A 29 -10.48 -1.99 -14.06
N ASP A 30 -10.66 -2.50 -12.85
CA ASP A 30 -10.26 -1.89 -11.58
C ASP A 30 -9.56 -2.89 -10.64
N LEU A 31 -8.80 -3.82 -11.22
CA LEU A 31 -8.01 -4.82 -10.51
C LEU A 31 -8.85 -5.69 -9.55
N GLY A 32 -10.01 -6.14 -9.99
CA GLY A 32 -10.86 -7.07 -9.26
C GLY A 32 -11.76 -6.44 -8.19
N ARG A 33 -11.90 -5.10 -8.15
CA ARG A 33 -12.86 -4.46 -7.22
C ARG A 33 -14.29 -4.60 -7.69
N SER A 34 -14.50 -4.51 -9.00
CA SER A 34 -15.82 -4.68 -9.60
C SER A 34 -15.73 -5.43 -10.92
N THR A 35 -16.87 -5.94 -11.36
CA THR A 35 -17.08 -6.48 -12.70
C THR A 35 -17.86 -5.49 -13.51
N THR A 36 -17.51 -5.30 -14.77
CA THR A 36 -18.17 -4.39 -15.70
C THR A 36 -18.33 -5.03 -17.07
N THR A 37 -19.36 -4.61 -17.80
CA THR A 37 -19.55 -5.01 -19.19
C THR A 37 -18.78 -4.06 -20.10
N VAL A 38 -18.07 -4.66 -21.06
CA VAL A 38 -17.30 -3.98 -22.10
C VAL A 38 -17.84 -4.43 -23.46
N GLU A 39 -18.01 -3.52 -24.39
CA GLU A 39 -18.37 -3.82 -25.77
C GLU A 39 -17.10 -4.13 -26.57
N ALA A 40 -17.03 -5.29 -27.21
CA ALA A 40 -15.89 -5.70 -28.02
C ALA A 40 -16.19 -5.40 -29.51
N GLY A 41 -15.49 -4.41 -30.08
CA GLY A 41 -15.52 -4.12 -31.49
C GLY A 41 -14.34 -4.69 -32.25
N GLU A 42 -14.35 -4.59 -33.59
CA GLU A 42 -13.28 -5.11 -34.44
C GLU A 42 -11.93 -4.40 -34.21
N ASP A 43 -11.94 -3.05 -34.16
CA ASP A 43 -10.71 -2.24 -34.04
C ASP A 43 -10.47 -1.68 -32.65
N ALA A 44 -11.50 -1.61 -31.82
CA ALA A 44 -11.47 -1.03 -30.49
C ALA A 44 -12.58 -1.63 -29.61
N TRP A 45 -12.39 -1.57 -28.32
CA TRP A 45 -13.41 -1.89 -27.34
C TRP A 45 -13.98 -0.60 -26.71
N THR A 46 -15.21 -0.67 -26.20
CA THR A 46 -15.90 0.49 -25.61
C THR A 46 -16.29 0.20 -24.17
N TRP A 47 -16.01 1.16 -23.29
CA TRP A 47 -16.44 1.13 -21.90
C TRP A 47 -16.94 2.52 -21.50
N GLN A 48 -18.11 2.58 -20.87
CA GLN A 48 -18.76 3.84 -20.45
C GLN A 48 -18.86 4.88 -21.59
N GLY A 49 -19.11 4.42 -22.83
CA GLY A 49 -19.23 5.28 -24.00
C GLY A 49 -17.90 5.78 -24.57
N GLN A 50 -16.77 5.46 -23.97
CA GLN A 50 -15.43 5.80 -24.48
C GLN A 50 -14.81 4.60 -25.20
N ARG A 51 -14.18 4.87 -26.36
CA ARG A 51 -13.45 3.86 -27.13
C ARG A 51 -11.99 3.78 -26.72
N TYR A 52 -11.47 2.55 -26.65
CA TYR A 52 -10.09 2.22 -26.28
C TYR A 52 -9.48 1.29 -27.33
N PRO A 53 -8.23 1.50 -27.75
CA PRO A 53 -7.55 0.57 -28.64
C PRO A 53 -7.21 -0.73 -27.90
N TYR A 54 -7.13 -1.83 -28.62
CA TYR A 54 -6.51 -3.04 -28.11
C TYR A 54 -5.00 -2.83 -27.95
N LEU A 55 -4.42 -3.32 -26.84
CA LEU A 55 -2.97 -3.36 -26.72
C LEU A 55 -2.41 -4.38 -27.73
N GLU A 56 -1.34 -4.03 -28.44
CA GLU A 56 -0.65 -4.97 -29.30
C GLU A 56 0.09 -6.04 -28.50
N THR A 57 0.67 -5.65 -27.36
CA THR A 57 1.39 -6.54 -26.44
C THR A 57 1.08 -6.17 -24.99
N CYS A 58 0.86 -7.17 -24.16
CA CYS A 58 0.67 -7.00 -22.73
C CYS A 58 1.61 -7.92 -21.95
N LYS A 59 2.36 -7.37 -20.99
CA LYS A 59 3.30 -8.13 -20.16
C LYS A 59 2.64 -8.61 -18.87
N GLY A 60 2.83 -9.89 -18.50
CA GLY A 60 2.14 -10.53 -17.38
C GLY A 60 2.38 -9.93 -15.99
N ARG A 61 3.45 -9.14 -15.81
CA ARG A 61 3.74 -8.47 -14.53
C ARG A 61 3.64 -6.95 -14.64
N THR A 62 2.70 -6.47 -15.47
CA THR A 62 2.52 -5.04 -15.76
C THR A 62 1.03 -4.73 -15.75
N ILE A 63 0.68 -3.62 -15.15
CA ILE A 63 -0.63 -2.99 -15.23
C ILE A 63 -0.49 -1.82 -16.17
N TYR A 64 -1.41 -1.67 -17.10
CA TYR A 64 -1.46 -0.54 -18.03
C TYR A 64 -2.63 0.36 -17.66
N TYR A 65 -2.41 1.67 -17.70
CA TYR A 65 -3.45 2.67 -17.45
C TYR A 65 -3.65 3.54 -18.69
N TRP A 66 -4.85 4.07 -18.85
CA TRP A 66 -5.18 4.98 -19.94
C TRP A 66 -4.72 6.40 -19.63
N THR A 67 -3.87 6.98 -20.46
CA THR A 67 -3.35 8.35 -20.29
C THR A 67 -4.28 9.44 -20.82
N GLY A 68 -5.35 9.04 -21.51
CA GLY A 68 -6.20 9.91 -22.32
C GLY A 68 -5.94 9.78 -23.83
N ALA A 69 -4.78 9.24 -24.22
CA ALA A 69 -4.38 9.05 -25.61
C ALA A 69 -3.96 7.60 -25.91
N GLN A 70 -3.27 6.95 -24.99
CA GLN A 70 -2.75 5.59 -25.15
C GLN A 70 -2.66 4.87 -23.80
N PHE A 71 -2.51 3.54 -23.85
CA PHE A 71 -2.19 2.76 -22.65
C PHE A 71 -0.69 2.80 -22.38
N GLU A 72 -0.33 3.14 -21.15
CA GLU A 72 1.05 3.14 -20.67
C GLU A 72 1.21 2.25 -19.44
N PRO A 73 2.39 1.63 -19.22
CA PRO A 73 2.66 0.90 -18.00
C PRO A 73 2.55 1.80 -16.78
N VAL A 74 1.94 1.29 -15.71
CA VAL A 74 1.98 1.95 -14.39
C VAL A 74 3.37 1.73 -13.80
N ALA A 75 4.35 2.43 -14.38
CA ALA A 75 5.77 2.36 -14.03
C ALA A 75 6.45 3.70 -14.27
N ARG A 76 7.40 4.04 -13.41
CA ARG A 76 8.26 5.24 -13.54
C ARG A 76 9.71 4.91 -13.19
N PHE A 77 10.62 5.67 -13.77
CA PHE A 77 12.02 5.63 -13.43
C PHE A 77 12.49 7.03 -13.02
N SER A 78 12.90 7.17 -11.75
CA SER A 78 13.45 8.40 -11.17
C SER A 78 14.64 8.07 -10.26
N GLY A 79 15.68 7.44 -10.87
CA GLY A 79 16.79 6.85 -10.11
C GLY A 79 16.59 5.37 -9.78
N SER A 80 15.35 4.95 -9.52
CA SER A 80 14.91 3.55 -9.36
C SER A 80 13.69 3.28 -10.21
N LEU A 81 13.53 2.06 -10.70
CA LEU A 81 12.32 1.62 -11.39
C LEU A 81 11.24 1.25 -10.38
N ILE A 82 10.19 2.08 -10.30
CA ILE A 82 9.02 1.83 -9.46
C ILE A 82 7.84 1.46 -10.35
N LYS A 83 7.14 0.38 -10.02
CA LYS A 83 5.97 -0.07 -10.79
C LYS A 83 4.91 -0.74 -9.94
N LEU A 84 3.67 -0.61 -10.36
CA LEU A 84 2.55 -1.39 -9.85
C LEU A 84 2.54 -2.77 -10.52
N VAL A 85 2.31 -3.82 -9.73
CA VAL A 85 2.36 -5.22 -10.22
C VAL A 85 1.07 -5.92 -9.86
N PRO A 86 0.39 -6.56 -10.83
CA PRO A 86 -0.82 -7.30 -10.57
C PRO A 86 -0.55 -8.51 -9.69
N THR A 87 -1.55 -8.93 -8.93
CA THR A 87 -1.55 -10.16 -8.13
C THR A 87 -2.74 -11.02 -8.49
N GLY A 88 -2.69 -12.31 -8.21
CA GLY A 88 -3.85 -13.20 -8.34
C GLY A 88 -4.97 -12.93 -7.32
N TRP A 89 -4.77 -11.94 -6.43
CA TRP A 89 -5.73 -11.58 -5.38
C TRP A 89 -6.61 -10.37 -5.74
N GLY A 90 -6.32 -9.66 -6.84
CA GLY A 90 -6.92 -8.39 -7.21
C GLY A 90 -6.08 -7.19 -6.73
N PRO A 91 -6.02 -6.87 -5.43
CA PRO A 91 -5.19 -5.77 -4.94
C PRO A 91 -3.72 -5.93 -5.38
N PRO A 92 -3.13 -4.92 -6.06
CA PRO A 92 -1.77 -5.02 -6.56
C PRO A 92 -0.73 -4.90 -5.45
N THR A 93 0.48 -5.35 -5.74
CA THR A 93 1.69 -4.95 -5.02
C THR A 93 2.46 -3.91 -5.84
N PHE A 94 3.55 -3.38 -5.30
CA PHE A 94 4.49 -2.59 -6.08
C PHE A 94 5.92 -3.10 -5.88
N GLU A 95 6.76 -2.75 -6.84
CA GLU A 95 8.18 -3.11 -6.84
C GLU A 95 9.03 -1.86 -6.99
N ILE A 96 10.16 -1.88 -6.30
CA ILE A 96 11.27 -0.92 -6.47
C ILE A 96 12.49 -1.73 -6.91
N ASP A 97 13.00 -1.49 -8.12
CA ASP A 97 14.11 -2.23 -8.73
C ASP A 97 13.94 -3.75 -8.68
N GLY A 98 12.71 -4.22 -8.92
CA GLY A 98 12.35 -5.63 -8.90
C GLY A 98 12.14 -6.22 -7.51
N ILE A 99 12.38 -5.45 -6.45
CA ILE A 99 12.12 -5.88 -5.07
C ILE A 99 10.65 -5.59 -4.73
N LYS A 100 9.93 -6.64 -4.40
CA LYS A 100 8.52 -6.57 -4.01
C LYS A 100 8.38 -5.97 -2.60
N MET A 101 7.49 -4.97 -2.47
CA MET A 101 7.31 -4.23 -1.22
C MET A 101 6.24 -4.81 -0.31
N LEU A 102 5.23 -5.50 -0.86
CA LEU A 102 4.14 -6.08 -0.09
C LEU A 102 4.07 -7.60 -0.29
N PRO A 103 3.62 -8.40 0.70
CA PRO A 103 3.50 -9.85 0.58
C PRO A 103 2.42 -10.22 -0.45
N THR A 104 2.66 -11.29 -1.22
CA THR A 104 1.73 -11.76 -2.27
C THR A 104 1.68 -13.27 -2.41
N SER A 105 2.46 -14.03 -1.62
CA SER A 105 2.60 -15.47 -1.82
C SER A 105 1.53 -16.29 -1.12
N GLN A 106 1.17 -15.92 0.11
CA GLN A 106 0.24 -16.70 0.95
C GLN A 106 -1.02 -15.91 1.30
N VAL A 107 -0.99 -14.60 1.14
CA VAL A 107 -2.06 -13.69 1.49
C VAL A 107 -2.07 -12.50 0.53
N SER A 108 -3.25 -11.94 0.29
CA SER A 108 -3.39 -10.70 -0.44
C SER A 108 -2.70 -9.56 0.34
N PRO A 109 -2.00 -8.62 -0.33
CA PRO A 109 -1.43 -7.47 0.36
C PRO A 109 -2.47 -6.62 1.08
N TYR A 110 -3.71 -6.62 0.61
CA TYR A 110 -4.82 -5.93 1.24
C TYR A 110 -5.29 -6.63 2.52
N GLU A 111 -5.40 -7.97 2.50
CA GLU A 111 -5.76 -8.76 3.67
C GLU A 111 -4.65 -8.80 4.73
N ASP A 112 -3.38 -8.82 4.32
CA ASP A 112 -2.25 -8.65 5.23
C ASP A 112 -2.35 -7.34 6.02
N ALA A 113 -2.65 -6.24 5.32
CA ALA A 113 -2.89 -4.95 5.96
C ALA A 113 -4.08 -5.00 6.94
N ARG A 114 -5.16 -5.72 6.62
CA ARG A 114 -6.32 -5.91 7.51
C ARG A 114 -5.92 -6.55 8.84
N HIS A 115 -5.14 -7.63 8.77
CA HIS A 115 -4.67 -8.32 9.96
C HIS A 115 -3.82 -7.41 10.87
N LYS A 116 -2.92 -6.64 10.28
CA LYS A 116 -2.06 -5.69 11.02
C LYS A 116 -2.85 -4.54 11.64
N VAL A 117 -3.82 -3.98 10.89
CA VAL A 117 -4.71 -2.92 11.37
C VAL A 117 -5.58 -3.39 12.54
N ALA A 118 -6.07 -4.63 12.52
CA ALA A 118 -6.86 -5.18 13.61
C ALA A 118 -6.11 -5.16 14.97
N LEU A 119 -4.78 -5.31 14.97
CA LEU A 119 -3.96 -5.29 16.17
C LEU A 119 -3.97 -3.94 16.88
N ILE A 120 -4.10 -2.84 16.16
CA ILE A 120 -4.14 -1.50 16.75
C ILE A 120 -5.54 -1.03 17.16
N GLN A 121 -6.60 -1.78 16.76
CA GLN A 121 -8.00 -1.46 17.09
C GLN A 121 -8.37 -0.03 16.71
N PRO A 122 -8.52 0.32 15.41
CA PRO A 122 -8.55 1.70 14.92
C PRO A 122 -9.83 2.48 15.27
N ARG A 123 -10.91 1.81 15.67
CA ARG A 123 -12.23 2.43 15.85
C ARG A 123 -12.20 3.64 16.78
N GLY A 124 -12.66 4.79 16.26
CA GLY A 124 -12.73 6.05 16.98
C GLY A 124 -11.39 6.69 17.30
N LYS A 125 -10.29 6.19 16.73
CA LYS A 125 -8.92 6.62 17.03
C LYS A 125 -8.35 7.54 15.96
N VAL A 126 -7.44 8.42 16.38
CA VAL A 126 -6.48 9.08 15.50
C VAL A 126 -5.30 8.13 15.30
N VAL A 127 -5.08 7.71 14.05
CA VAL A 127 -4.06 6.72 13.68
C VAL A 127 -2.93 7.39 12.89
N LEU A 128 -1.69 7.13 13.27
CA LEU A 128 -0.49 7.49 12.50
C LEU A 128 -0.04 6.28 11.67
N ASP A 129 0.00 6.43 10.36
CA ASP A 129 0.58 5.49 9.41
C ASP A 129 1.88 6.10 8.88
N THR A 130 3.01 5.56 9.30
CA THR A 130 4.33 6.18 9.10
C THR A 130 4.94 5.92 7.73
N CYS A 131 4.49 4.88 7.03
CA CYS A 131 5.00 4.46 5.73
C CYS A 131 3.82 4.00 4.87
N GLY A 132 3.09 4.98 4.34
CA GLY A 132 1.75 4.78 3.78
C GLY A 132 1.68 3.88 2.55
N GLY A 133 2.73 3.82 1.75
CA GLY A 133 2.80 2.98 0.57
C GLY A 133 1.57 3.12 -0.33
N LEU A 134 0.99 1.98 -0.72
CA LEU A 134 -0.26 1.96 -1.50
C LEU A 134 -1.51 2.32 -0.67
N GLY A 135 -1.39 2.59 0.63
CA GLY A 135 -2.49 3.06 1.46
C GLY A 135 -3.43 1.97 1.97
N TYR A 136 -3.03 0.71 1.97
CA TYR A 136 -3.89 -0.38 2.44
C TYR A 136 -4.14 -0.34 3.96
N PHE A 137 -3.17 0.13 4.74
CA PHE A 137 -3.38 0.40 6.17
C PHE A 137 -4.41 1.50 6.37
N ALA A 138 -4.29 2.61 5.62
CA ALA A 138 -5.25 3.69 5.68
C ALA A 138 -6.66 3.22 5.30
N ALA A 139 -6.81 2.41 4.23
CA ALA A 139 -8.09 1.85 3.82
C ALA A 139 -8.76 1.06 4.95
N TRP A 140 -8.04 0.13 5.58
CA TRP A 140 -8.59 -0.68 6.67
C TRP A 140 -8.80 0.10 7.98
N CYS A 141 -8.02 1.16 8.23
CA CYS A 141 -8.29 2.06 9.34
C CYS A 141 -9.62 2.80 9.15
N LEU A 142 -9.90 3.30 7.94
CA LEU A 142 -11.17 3.95 7.60
C LEU A 142 -12.34 2.97 7.67
N GLU A 143 -12.19 1.77 7.09
CA GLU A 143 -13.19 0.70 7.19
C GLU A 143 -13.45 0.30 8.66
N GLY A 144 -12.38 0.26 9.47
CA GLY A 144 -12.43 0.06 10.92
C GLY A 144 -12.96 1.26 11.71
N ARG A 145 -13.45 2.32 11.02
CA ARG A 145 -14.01 3.54 11.60
C ARG A 145 -13.02 4.31 12.49
N ALA A 146 -11.77 4.43 12.05
CA ALA A 146 -10.84 5.40 12.64
C ALA A 146 -11.46 6.80 12.60
N ALA A 147 -11.24 7.61 13.63
CA ALA A 147 -11.69 9.00 13.62
C ALA A 147 -10.87 9.84 12.63
N ARG A 148 -9.58 9.54 12.50
CA ARG A 148 -8.67 10.17 11.54
C ARG A 148 -7.45 9.29 11.29
N VAL A 149 -6.94 9.33 10.06
CA VAL A 149 -5.68 8.69 9.67
C VAL A 149 -4.72 9.75 9.14
N LEU A 150 -3.51 9.78 9.69
CA LEU A 150 -2.39 10.58 9.20
C LEU A 150 -1.42 9.61 8.50
N SER A 151 -1.47 9.51 7.17
CA SER A 151 -0.65 8.58 6.40
C SER A 151 0.49 9.34 5.73
N TRP A 152 1.72 9.00 6.08
CA TRP A 152 2.93 9.61 5.55
C TRP A 152 3.56 8.73 4.48
N GLU A 153 3.96 9.33 3.37
CA GLU A 153 4.73 8.66 2.32
C GLU A 153 5.82 9.60 1.78
N LYS A 154 7.06 9.12 1.82
CA LYS A 154 8.24 9.89 1.41
C LYS A 154 8.39 9.98 -0.12
N SER A 155 8.00 8.92 -0.84
CA SER A 155 8.21 8.81 -2.27
C SER A 155 7.04 9.41 -3.07
N ALA A 156 7.32 10.45 -3.85
CA ALA A 156 6.35 11.00 -4.80
C ALA A 156 5.90 9.96 -5.85
N ASP A 157 6.79 9.04 -6.25
CA ASP A 157 6.45 7.99 -7.21
C ASP A 157 5.54 6.93 -6.60
N VAL A 158 5.72 6.59 -5.33
CA VAL A 158 4.78 5.69 -4.61
C VAL A 158 3.42 6.37 -4.44
N LEU A 159 3.37 7.66 -4.15
CA LEU A 159 2.12 8.43 -4.13
C LEU A 159 1.43 8.45 -5.49
N TRP A 160 2.20 8.52 -6.57
CA TRP A 160 1.64 8.40 -7.92
C TRP A 160 1.10 7.00 -8.18
N LEU A 161 1.79 5.91 -7.82
CA LEU A 161 1.26 4.54 -7.91
C LEU A 161 -0.05 4.42 -7.11
N ARG A 162 -0.07 4.97 -5.89
CA ARG A 162 -1.25 5.01 -5.02
C ARG A 162 -2.43 5.71 -5.70
N SER A 163 -2.20 6.80 -6.42
CA SER A 163 -3.26 7.55 -7.11
C SER A 163 -3.91 6.78 -8.27
N LEU A 164 -3.19 5.83 -8.85
CA LEU A 164 -3.67 4.96 -9.93
C LEU A 164 -4.22 3.62 -9.41
N ASN A 165 -4.02 3.30 -8.14
CA ASN A 165 -4.48 2.05 -7.56
C ASN A 165 -5.93 2.19 -7.05
N PRO A 166 -6.90 1.48 -7.63
CA PRO A 166 -8.30 1.59 -7.22
C PRO A 166 -8.58 1.08 -5.80
N TRP A 167 -7.67 0.30 -5.21
CA TRP A 167 -7.76 -0.18 -3.83
C TRP A 167 -7.25 0.83 -2.80
N SER A 168 -6.64 1.93 -3.24
CA SER A 168 -6.15 3.00 -2.38
C SER A 168 -7.28 3.99 -2.06
N PRO A 169 -7.49 4.35 -0.80
CA PRO A 169 -8.48 5.38 -0.47
C PRO A 169 -7.95 6.75 -0.92
N PRO A 170 -8.80 7.58 -1.53
CA PRO A 170 -8.46 8.98 -1.77
C PRO A 170 -8.39 9.73 -0.43
N PRO A 171 -7.59 10.80 -0.33
CA PRO A 171 -7.62 11.67 0.84
C PRO A 171 -8.98 12.36 0.97
N ASP A 172 -9.45 12.50 2.21
CA ASP A 172 -10.69 13.17 2.59
C ASP A 172 -10.57 13.79 3.99
N GLU A 173 -11.67 14.14 4.64
CA GLU A 173 -11.67 14.70 6.00
C GLU A 173 -11.09 13.72 7.05
N ALA A 174 -11.27 12.41 6.85
CA ALA A 174 -10.79 11.35 7.73
C ALA A 174 -9.38 10.86 7.39
N LEU A 175 -8.89 11.09 6.15
CA LEU A 175 -7.58 10.68 5.68
C LEU A 175 -6.73 11.86 5.22
N SER A 176 -5.74 12.22 6.01
CA SER A 176 -4.68 13.14 5.60
C SER A 176 -3.50 12.36 5.02
N LEU A 177 -3.25 12.55 3.72
CA LEU A 177 -2.07 11.98 3.05
C LEU A 177 -0.97 13.03 3.00
N VAL A 178 0.15 12.75 3.66
CA VAL A 178 1.28 13.67 3.77
C VAL A 178 2.43 13.17 2.92
N HIS A 179 2.82 13.96 1.92
CA HIS A 179 4.05 13.73 1.17
C HIS A 179 5.23 14.30 1.97
N GLY A 180 6.07 13.43 2.52
CA GLY A 180 7.23 13.86 3.29
C GLY A 180 7.87 12.73 4.09
N ASP A 181 9.07 13.00 4.59
CA ASP A 181 9.79 12.10 5.46
C ASP A 181 9.20 12.19 6.89
N VAL A 182 8.67 11.07 7.37
CA VAL A 182 8.10 11.00 8.72
C VAL A 182 9.15 11.23 9.81
N VAL A 183 10.42 10.91 9.55
CA VAL A 183 11.51 11.16 10.51
C VAL A 183 11.67 12.65 10.77
N GLU A 184 11.55 13.47 9.72
CA GLU A 184 11.62 14.93 9.83
C GLU A 184 10.29 15.50 10.36
N GLY A 185 9.18 14.96 9.91
CA GLY A 185 7.85 15.50 10.18
C GLY A 185 7.25 15.12 11.54
N ILE A 186 7.63 13.99 12.13
CA ILE A 186 7.03 13.51 13.39
C ILE A 186 7.21 14.50 14.54
N GLY A 187 8.31 15.25 14.53
CA GLY A 187 8.58 16.30 15.53
C GLY A 187 7.55 17.43 15.52
N THR A 188 6.81 17.62 14.43
CA THR A 188 5.76 18.65 14.34
C THR A 188 4.42 18.22 14.96
N LEU A 189 4.25 16.91 15.20
CA LEU A 189 3.04 16.40 15.83
C LEU A 189 3.06 16.67 17.34
N PRO A 190 1.95 17.13 17.94
CA PRO A 190 1.87 17.36 19.38
C PRO A 190 2.03 16.08 20.19
N ASP A 191 2.51 16.21 21.43
CA ASP A 191 2.58 15.10 22.39
C ASP A 191 1.20 14.50 22.62
N GLY A 192 1.12 13.17 22.63
CA GLY A 192 -0.12 12.44 22.86
C GLY A 192 -1.24 12.77 21.88
N SER A 193 -0.91 13.16 20.65
CA SER A 193 -1.89 13.53 19.62
C SER A 193 -2.49 12.36 18.86
N VAL A 194 -1.87 11.17 18.91
CA VAL A 194 -2.35 9.96 18.24
C VAL A 194 -2.67 8.85 19.23
N ASP A 195 -3.66 8.03 18.91
CA ASP A 195 -4.14 6.93 19.76
C ASP A 195 -3.52 5.59 19.38
N ALA A 196 -3.12 5.46 18.11
CA ALA A 196 -2.49 4.25 17.59
C ALA A 196 -1.55 4.56 16.43
N ALA A 197 -0.59 3.69 16.17
CA ALA A 197 0.32 3.82 15.05
C ALA A 197 0.54 2.49 14.33
N LEU A 198 0.76 2.58 13.01
CA LEU A 198 1.24 1.52 12.15
C LEU A 198 2.60 1.93 11.61
N HIS A 199 3.58 1.07 11.80
CA HIS A 199 4.95 1.29 11.37
C HIS A 199 5.44 0.09 10.57
N ASP A 200 5.40 0.22 9.25
CA ASP A 200 5.87 -0.78 8.29
C ASP A 200 6.96 -0.18 7.39
N PRO A 201 8.14 0.07 7.97
CA PRO A 201 9.21 0.75 7.26
C PRO A 201 9.85 -0.16 6.22
N PRO A 202 10.50 0.41 5.18
CA PRO A 202 11.41 -0.34 4.33
C PRO A 202 12.44 -1.09 5.16
N ARG A 203 13.07 -2.13 4.56
CA ARG A 203 14.08 -2.95 5.26
C ARG A 203 15.13 -2.10 5.96
N PHE A 204 15.61 -2.58 7.10
CA PHE A 204 16.62 -1.92 7.94
C PHE A 204 17.83 -1.37 7.15
N GLY A 205 18.31 -2.10 6.14
CA GLY A 205 19.43 -1.66 5.30
C GLY A 205 19.13 -0.49 4.37
N ILE A 206 17.84 -0.11 4.21
CA ILE A 206 17.40 0.99 3.34
C ILE A 206 17.01 2.23 4.16
N ALA A 207 16.38 2.03 5.32
CA ALA A 207 15.80 3.09 6.14
C ALA A 207 16.12 2.88 7.63
N GLY A 208 17.41 2.76 7.95
CA GLY A 208 17.88 2.46 9.30
C GLY A 208 17.47 3.48 10.35
N GLU A 209 17.24 4.73 9.97
CA GLU A 209 16.74 5.82 10.81
C GLU A 209 15.36 5.52 11.39
N LEU A 210 14.48 4.85 10.66
CA LEU A 210 13.15 4.43 11.09
C LEU A 210 13.18 3.31 12.16
N TYR A 211 14.35 2.69 12.35
CA TYR A 211 14.59 1.69 13.39
C TYR A 211 15.41 2.24 14.56
N SER A 212 15.67 3.54 14.59
CA SER A 212 16.48 4.18 15.63
C SER A 212 15.72 4.33 16.94
N LEU A 213 16.45 4.35 18.04
CA LEU A 213 15.89 4.66 19.37
C LEU A 213 15.23 6.05 19.38
N THR A 214 15.87 7.02 18.75
CA THR A 214 15.36 8.40 18.66
C THR A 214 13.99 8.45 17.96
N PHE A 215 13.82 7.73 16.85
CA PHE A 215 12.53 7.67 16.18
C PHE A 215 11.46 6.97 17.04
N TYR A 216 11.82 5.91 17.77
CA TYR A 216 10.88 5.25 18.68
C TYR A 216 10.52 6.11 19.89
N GLN A 217 11.42 6.98 20.36
CA GLN A 217 11.11 7.97 21.38
C GLN A 217 10.11 9.01 20.88
N GLU A 218 10.23 9.44 19.61
CA GLU A 218 9.25 10.30 18.97
C GLU A 218 7.89 9.59 18.81
N LEU A 219 7.86 8.32 18.39
CA LEU A 219 6.61 7.54 18.38
C LEU A 219 6.00 7.44 19.79
N ALA A 220 6.82 7.25 20.82
CA ALA A 220 6.35 7.24 22.21
C ALA A 220 5.81 8.61 22.65
N ARG A 221 6.42 9.70 22.22
CA ARG A 221 5.99 11.07 22.52
C ARG A 221 4.63 11.37 21.94
N VAL A 222 4.43 11.08 20.63
CA VAL A 222 3.18 11.40 19.94
C VAL A 222 2.03 10.45 20.29
N LEU A 223 2.30 9.22 20.72
CA LEU A 223 1.29 8.27 21.16
C LEU A 223 0.79 8.61 22.57
N ARG A 224 -0.52 8.55 22.76
CA ARG A 224 -1.14 8.61 24.09
C ARG A 224 -0.74 7.44 24.96
N ARG A 225 -0.77 7.61 26.28
CA ARG A 225 -0.64 6.49 27.21
C ARG A 225 -1.63 5.38 26.86
N LYS A 226 -1.18 4.11 26.90
CA LYS A 226 -1.94 2.93 26.44
C LYS A 226 -2.23 2.91 24.93
N GLY A 227 -1.69 3.86 24.16
CA GLY A 227 -1.71 3.83 22.70
C GLY A 227 -0.99 2.60 22.16
N ARG A 228 -1.49 2.07 21.03
CA ARG A 228 -1.00 0.85 20.40
C ARG A 228 -0.14 1.18 19.19
N LEU A 229 0.99 0.51 19.08
CA LEU A 229 1.87 0.53 17.91
C LEU A 229 2.04 -0.89 17.38
N PHE A 230 1.68 -1.15 16.14
CA PHE A 230 2.16 -2.32 15.42
C PHE A 230 3.39 -1.94 14.62
N HIS A 231 4.48 -2.67 14.78
CA HIS A 231 5.72 -2.51 14.01
C HIS A 231 6.05 -3.80 13.27
N TYR A 232 6.04 -3.73 11.94
CA TYR A 232 6.46 -4.84 11.09
C TYR A 232 7.97 -5.02 11.16
N THR A 233 8.43 -6.22 11.45
CA THR A 233 9.86 -6.54 11.51
C THR A 233 10.30 -7.54 10.45
N GLY A 234 9.38 -8.33 9.93
CA GLY A 234 9.43 -9.22 8.77
C GLY A 234 10.56 -10.25 8.71
N SER A 235 10.26 -11.39 8.11
CA SER A 235 11.24 -12.43 7.80
C SER A 235 12.45 -11.96 6.97
N PRO A 236 12.30 -11.04 5.98
CA PRO A 236 13.44 -10.54 5.21
C PRO A 236 14.51 -9.83 6.04
N ASN A 237 14.14 -9.19 7.15
CA ASN A 237 15.09 -8.52 8.04
C ASN A 237 15.94 -9.53 8.84
N ALA A 238 15.39 -10.67 9.22
CA ALA A 238 16.12 -11.74 9.91
C ALA A 238 17.15 -12.43 9.02
N LEU A 239 16.85 -12.55 7.70
CA LEU A 239 17.67 -13.31 6.75
C LEU A 239 18.83 -12.52 6.14
N THR A 240 18.71 -11.19 6.00
CA THR A 240 19.63 -10.38 5.18
C THR A 240 20.68 -9.64 5.98
N SER A 241 20.53 -9.45 7.28
CA SER A 241 21.43 -8.59 8.06
C SER A 241 22.41 -9.33 8.97
N GLY A 242 22.27 -10.66 9.15
CA GLY A 242 22.99 -11.42 10.17
C GLY A 242 22.70 -10.95 11.61
N ARG A 243 21.70 -10.07 11.77
CA ARG A 243 21.24 -9.48 13.04
C ARG A 243 19.83 -9.95 13.34
N ASP A 244 19.53 -10.20 14.59
CA ASP A 244 18.17 -10.45 15.07
C ASP A 244 17.40 -9.11 15.13
N VAL A 245 16.95 -8.62 13.98
CA VAL A 245 16.24 -7.32 13.87
C VAL A 245 14.99 -7.28 14.76
N PRO A 246 14.12 -8.30 14.80
CA PRO A 246 12.96 -8.31 15.70
C PRO A 246 13.35 -8.12 17.17
N ARG A 247 14.40 -8.79 17.63
CA ARG A 247 14.87 -8.67 19.01
C ARG A 247 15.42 -7.27 19.31
N GLU A 248 16.17 -6.72 18.37
CA GLU A 248 16.74 -5.37 18.51
C GLU A 248 15.65 -4.30 18.50
N VAL A 249 14.64 -4.41 17.62
CA VAL A 249 13.46 -3.57 17.61
C VAL A 249 12.72 -3.63 18.95
N ALA A 250 12.44 -4.84 19.44
CA ALA A 250 11.74 -5.01 20.72
C ALA A 250 12.54 -4.40 21.90
N ARG A 251 13.87 -4.54 21.90
CA ARG A 251 14.73 -3.92 22.92
C ARG A 251 14.62 -2.39 22.89
N ARG A 252 14.78 -1.77 21.71
CA ARG A 252 14.73 -0.31 21.55
C ARG A 252 13.35 0.27 21.86
N LEU A 253 12.28 -0.43 21.47
CA LEU A 253 10.92 0.00 21.82
C LEU A 253 10.69 -0.02 23.35
N ARG A 254 11.19 -1.05 24.05
CA ARG A 254 11.12 -1.07 25.54
C ARG A 254 11.89 0.09 26.17
N GLU A 255 13.07 0.40 25.62
CA GLU A 255 13.88 1.56 26.04
C GLU A 255 13.18 2.88 25.76
N ALA A 256 12.45 2.99 24.65
CA ALA A 256 11.63 4.16 24.31
C ALA A 256 10.34 4.28 25.14
N GLY A 257 10.01 3.32 26.00
CA GLY A 257 8.88 3.42 26.93
C GLY A 257 7.63 2.64 26.49
N PHE A 258 7.82 1.53 25.76
CA PHE A 258 6.74 0.61 25.42
C PHE A 258 6.83 -0.72 26.18
N ASP A 259 5.68 -1.34 26.41
CA ASP A 259 5.57 -2.76 26.67
C ASP A 259 5.45 -3.47 25.33
N VAL A 260 6.26 -4.50 25.05
CA VAL A 260 6.40 -5.10 23.71
C VAL A 260 6.21 -6.59 23.75
N GLU A 261 5.36 -7.11 22.90
CA GLU A 261 5.12 -8.53 22.68
C GLU A 261 5.24 -8.89 21.18
N PRO A 262 5.73 -10.10 20.84
CA PRO A 262 5.71 -10.59 19.46
C PRO A 262 4.27 -10.72 18.94
N SER A 263 4.03 -10.38 17.66
CA SER A 263 2.73 -10.48 17.05
C SER A 263 2.87 -10.73 15.55
N GLY A 264 2.60 -11.97 15.11
CA GLY A 264 2.76 -12.37 13.72
C GLY A 264 4.17 -12.12 13.18
N ASP A 265 4.28 -11.37 12.11
CA ASP A 265 5.53 -10.98 11.45
C ASP A 265 6.13 -9.64 11.97
N GLY A 266 5.66 -9.22 13.12
CA GLY A 266 6.11 -7.99 13.77
C GLY A 266 6.01 -8.02 15.29
N VAL A 267 5.88 -6.85 15.88
CA VAL A 267 5.66 -6.67 17.31
C VAL A 267 4.48 -5.73 17.57
N LEU A 268 3.68 -6.05 18.58
CA LEU A 268 2.70 -5.14 19.15
C LEU A 268 3.33 -4.45 20.37
N ALA A 269 3.29 -3.14 20.39
CA ALA A 269 3.84 -2.32 21.45
C ALA A 269 2.78 -1.41 22.06
N ILE A 270 2.73 -1.35 23.39
CA ILE A 270 1.77 -0.53 24.14
C ILE A 270 2.54 0.58 24.86
N ARG A 271 2.17 1.83 24.65
CA ARG A 271 2.78 2.99 25.33
C ARG A 271 2.50 2.94 26.85
N ARG A 272 3.55 2.93 27.66
CA ARG A 272 3.45 2.98 29.13
C ARG A 272 2.88 4.26 29.69
#